data_791aeb82016a60b04cd85cf23734a7a1
#
_entry.id   791aeb82016a60b04cd85cf23734a7a1
#
_cell.length_a   1.000
_cell.length_b   1.000
_cell.length_c   1.000
_cell.angle_alpha   90.00
_cell.angle_beta   90.00
_cell.angle_gamma   90.00
#
_symmetry.space_group_name_H-M   'P 1'
#
loop_
_entity.id
_entity.type
_entity.pdbx_description
1 polymer ?
#
loop_
_entity_poly.entity_id
_entity_poly.type
_entity_poly.pdbx_seq_one_letter_code
_entity_poly.pdbx_strand_id
1 'polypeptide(L)'
;VLDTNVVSELRKVRLGKADANVTTWTESVDAADLFVSAITIMELELGVLSIERKDATQGAMLRSWLEQHVLPEFSGRTLPVDTAVAQRCARLHVPDKRDERDALIAATALVHGMAVITRNVADFKLTGVTIINPWEVMQ
;
A
#
# COMPACT_ATOMS: atom_id res chain seq x y z
N VAL A 1 -0.31 5.30 5.52
CA VAL A 1 0.10 4.84 4.19
C VAL A 1 -0.27 3.37 4.03
N LEU A 2 -1.05 3.06 3.03
CA LEU A 2 -1.46 1.68 2.73
C LEU A 2 -0.36 0.95 1.97
N ASP A 3 0.04 -0.23 2.46
CA ASP A 3 0.87 -1.12 1.67
C ASP A 3 0.05 -1.74 0.54
N THR A 4 0.72 -2.22 -0.49
CA THR A 4 0.09 -2.76 -1.70
C THR A 4 -0.91 -3.88 -1.41
N ASN A 5 -0.59 -4.78 -0.45
CA ASN A 5 -1.49 -5.87 -0.08
C ASN A 5 -2.83 -5.38 0.47
N VAL A 6 -2.84 -4.23 1.16
CA VAL A 6 -4.07 -3.62 1.67
C VAL A 6 -4.91 -3.06 0.52
N VAL A 7 -4.30 -2.35 -0.43
CA VAL A 7 -5.03 -1.82 -1.60
C VAL A 7 -5.67 -2.97 -2.38
N SER A 8 -4.94 -4.07 -2.57
CA SER A 8 -5.47 -5.26 -3.24
C SER A 8 -6.66 -5.87 -2.48
N GLU A 9 -6.59 -5.88 -1.15
CA GLU A 9 -7.70 -6.39 -0.33
C GLU A 9 -8.92 -5.46 -0.37
N LEU A 10 -8.72 -4.16 -0.50
CA LEU A 10 -9.83 -3.19 -0.65
C LEU A 10 -10.66 -3.47 -1.92
N ARG A 11 -10.04 -3.98 -2.98
CA ARG A 11 -10.77 -4.45 -4.16
C ARG A 11 -11.76 -5.55 -3.77
N LYS A 12 -11.35 -6.47 -2.91
CA LYS A 12 -12.21 -7.57 -2.43
C LYS A 12 -13.31 -7.07 -1.49
N VAL A 13 -13.07 -6.05 -0.68
CA VAL A 13 -14.10 -5.40 0.15
C VAL A 13 -15.25 -4.94 -0.74
N ARG A 14 -14.93 -4.30 -1.82
CA ARG A 14 -15.90 -3.79 -2.79
C ARG A 14 -16.70 -4.91 -3.44
N LEU A 15 -16.09 -6.09 -3.63
CA LEU A 15 -16.74 -7.26 -4.21
C LEU A 15 -17.45 -8.14 -3.16
N GLY A 16 -17.40 -7.76 -1.88
CA GLY A 16 -17.97 -8.54 -0.80
C GLY A 16 -17.20 -9.81 -0.46
N LYS A 17 -15.92 -9.89 -0.85
CA LYS A 17 -15.09 -11.11 -0.72
C LYS A 17 -13.85 -10.91 0.14
N ALA A 18 -13.75 -9.78 0.83
CA ALA A 18 -12.59 -9.47 1.66
C ALA A 18 -12.63 -10.20 3.00
N ASP A 19 -11.46 -10.25 3.65
CA ASP A 19 -11.33 -10.67 5.03
C ASP A 19 -12.27 -9.82 5.91
N ALA A 20 -12.96 -10.47 6.86
CA ALA A 20 -13.95 -9.81 7.70
C ALA A 20 -13.33 -8.73 8.60
N ASN A 21 -12.12 -8.96 9.11
CA ASN A 21 -11.41 -7.97 9.93
C ASN A 21 -11.02 -6.73 9.13
N VAL A 22 -10.57 -6.93 7.89
CA VAL A 22 -10.23 -5.82 6.98
C VAL A 22 -11.47 -5.01 6.65
N THR A 23 -12.59 -5.66 6.37
CA THR A 23 -13.86 -4.99 6.10
C THR A 23 -14.28 -4.13 7.29
N THR A 24 -14.22 -4.68 8.50
CA THR A 24 -14.55 -3.94 9.74
C THR A 24 -13.62 -2.74 9.93
N TRP A 25 -12.32 -2.94 9.72
CA TRP A 25 -11.35 -1.85 9.82
C TRP A 25 -11.65 -0.72 8.81
N THR A 26 -11.96 -1.09 7.57
CA THR A 26 -12.27 -0.13 6.50
C THR A 26 -13.47 0.74 6.89
N GLU A 27 -14.48 0.15 7.53
CA GLU A 27 -15.67 0.87 8.00
C GLU A 27 -15.37 1.82 9.16
N SER A 28 -14.28 1.58 9.90
CA SER A 28 -13.89 2.34 11.09
C SER A 28 -13.02 3.57 10.79
N VAL A 29 -12.52 3.72 9.57
CA VAL A 29 -11.61 4.80 9.17
C VAL A 29 -12.23 5.67 8.09
N ASP A 30 -11.79 6.95 8.05
CA ASP A 30 -12.18 7.85 6.99
C ASP A 30 -11.27 7.63 5.78
N ALA A 31 -11.87 7.41 4.60
CA ALA A 31 -11.12 7.21 3.36
C ALA A 31 -10.17 8.39 3.07
N ALA A 32 -10.54 9.62 3.46
CA ALA A 32 -9.70 10.80 3.26
C ALA A 32 -8.38 10.75 4.05
N ASP A 33 -8.30 9.91 5.07
CA ASP A 33 -7.08 9.72 5.87
C ASP A 33 -6.17 8.63 5.31
N LEU A 34 -6.56 7.96 4.24
CA LEU A 34 -5.80 6.88 3.63
C LEU A 34 -4.97 7.39 2.45
N PHE A 35 -3.67 7.15 2.51
CA PHE A 35 -2.70 7.58 1.51
C PHE A 35 -1.96 6.37 0.96
N VAL A 36 -1.40 6.50 -0.23
CA VAL A 36 -0.50 5.50 -0.82
C VAL A 36 0.80 6.16 -1.25
N SER A 37 1.87 5.36 -1.30
CA SER A 37 3.13 5.76 -1.91
C SER A 37 3.06 5.59 -3.42
N ALA A 38 3.81 6.41 -4.16
CA ALA A 38 4.04 6.19 -5.59
C ALA A 38 4.59 4.78 -5.87
N ILE A 39 5.32 4.19 -4.92
CA ILE A 39 5.84 2.81 -5.02
C ILE A 39 4.69 1.80 -5.08
N THR A 40 3.64 2.00 -4.29
CA THR A 40 2.45 1.14 -4.34
C THR A 40 1.78 1.21 -5.71
N ILE A 41 1.69 2.40 -6.30
CA ILE A 41 1.16 2.54 -7.65
C ILE A 41 2.00 1.76 -8.65
N MET A 42 3.34 1.84 -8.54
CA MET A 42 4.25 1.05 -9.38
C MET A 42 4.01 -0.45 -9.22
N GLU A 43 3.88 -0.93 -8.00
CA GLU A 43 3.65 -2.36 -7.74
C GLU A 43 2.31 -2.84 -8.30
N LEU A 44 1.26 -2.03 -8.17
CA LEU A 44 -0.05 -2.35 -8.75
C LEU A 44 0.02 -2.38 -10.28
N GLU A 45 0.71 -1.41 -10.90
CA GLU A 45 0.90 -1.38 -12.35
C GLU A 45 1.67 -2.60 -12.84
N LEU A 46 2.74 -2.98 -12.15
CA LEU A 46 3.50 -4.20 -12.45
C LEU A 46 2.62 -5.45 -12.37
N GLY A 47 1.78 -5.54 -11.35
CA GLY A 47 0.85 -6.65 -11.20
C GLY A 47 -0.15 -6.74 -12.35
N VAL A 48 -0.72 -5.60 -12.75
CA VAL A 48 -1.65 -5.54 -13.87
C VAL A 48 -0.97 -5.97 -15.18
N LEU A 49 0.22 -5.42 -15.46
CA LEU A 49 0.98 -5.77 -16.67
C LEU A 49 1.31 -7.26 -16.74
N SER A 50 1.66 -7.86 -15.60
CA SER A 50 1.95 -9.30 -15.52
C SER A 50 0.73 -10.15 -15.88
N ILE A 51 -0.44 -9.78 -15.38
CA ILE A 51 -1.68 -10.51 -15.64
C ILE A 51 -2.15 -10.29 -17.07
N GLU A 52 -2.02 -9.07 -17.59
CA GLU A 52 -2.36 -8.77 -19.01
C GLU A 52 -1.60 -9.67 -19.98
N ARG A 53 -0.35 -10.03 -19.64
CA ARG A 53 0.45 -10.95 -20.46
C ARG A 53 -0.05 -12.37 -20.46
N LYS A 54 -0.65 -12.82 -19.37
CA LYS A 54 -1.04 -14.23 -19.15
C LYS A 54 -2.50 -14.48 -19.44
N ASP A 55 -3.37 -13.53 -19.16
CA ASP A 55 -4.82 -13.66 -19.24
C ASP A 55 -5.40 -12.28 -19.59
N ALA A 56 -5.75 -12.12 -20.87
CA ALA A 56 -6.27 -10.87 -21.41
C ALA A 56 -7.55 -10.41 -20.73
N THR A 57 -8.45 -11.34 -20.39
CA THR A 57 -9.74 -11.04 -19.77
C THR A 57 -9.55 -10.53 -18.35
N GLN A 58 -8.77 -11.25 -17.55
CA GLN A 58 -8.51 -10.84 -16.17
C GLN A 58 -7.64 -9.59 -16.13
N GLY A 59 -6.69 -9.47 -17.03
CA GLY A 59 -5.85 -8.27 -17.17
C GLY A 59 -6.68 -7.03 -17.45
N ALA A 60 -7.69 -7.12 -18.33
CA ALA A 60 -8.58 -6.01 -18.62
C ALA A 60 -9.40 -5.59 -17.39
N MET A 61 -9.88 -6.55 -16.58
CA MET A 61 -10.61 -6.28 -15.34
C MET A 61 -9.73 -5.54 -14.32
N LEU A 62 -8.50 -5.99 -14.15
CA LEU A 62 -7.55 -5.36 -13.22
C LEU A 62 -7.11 -3.98 -13.71
N ARG A 63 -6.91 -3.81 -15.00
CA ARG A 63 -6.61 -2.51 -15.62
C ARG A 63 -7.74 -1.52 -15.35
N SER A 64 -8.98 -1.93 -15.55
CA SER A 64 -10.14 -1.11 -15.29
C SER A 64 -10.23 -0.72 -13.81
N TRP A 65 -9.98 -1.66 -12.90
CA TRP A 65 -9.96 -1.38 -11.46
C TRP A 65 -8.89 -0.36 -11.11
N LEU A 66 -7.66 -0.53 -11.63
CA LEU A 66 -6.57 0.40 -11.34
C LEU A 66 -6.89 1.81 -11.83
N GLU A 67 -7.33 1.94 -13.07
CA GLU A 67 -7.51 3.25 -13.69
C GLU A 67 -8.81 3.95 -13.30
N GLN A 68 -9.88 3.20 -13.05
CA GLN A 68 -11.19 3.79 -12.75
C GLN A 68 -11.50 3.87 -11.25
N HIS A 69 -10.79 3.12 -10.41
CA HIS A 69 -11.05 3.10 -8.97
C HIS A 69 -9.85 3.51 -8.14
N VAL A 70 -8.69 2.92 -8.34
CA VAL A 70 -7.52 3.21 -7.50
C VAL A 70 -6.96 4.61 -7.77
N LEU A 71 -6.61 4.90 -9.02
CA LEU A 71 -5.99 6.18 -9.36
C LEU A 71 -6.90 7.36 -9.04
N PRO A 72 -8.21 7.35 -9.37
CA PRO A 72 -9.10 8.45 -8.97
C PRO A 72 -9.27 8.56 -7.45
N GLU A 73 -9.42 7.43 -6.74
CA GLU A 73 -9.59 7.44 -5.28
C GLU A 73 -8.43 8.12 -4.57
N PHE A 74 -7.20 7.81 -4.98
CA PHE A 74 -6.02 8.35 -4.34
C PHE A 74 -5.45 9.59 -5.04
N SER A 75 -6.19 10.20 -5.95
CA SER A 75 -5.81 11.50 -6.54
C SER A 75 -5.67 12.53 -5.44
N GLY A 76 -4.48 13.16 -5.34
CA GLY A 76 -4.15 14.07 -4.25
C GLY A 76 -3.71 13.39 -2.96
N ARG A 77 -3.78 12.07 -2.89
CA ARG A 77 -3.34 11.28 -1.73
C ARG A 77 -2.31 10.21 -2.10
N THR A 78 -1.65 10.37 -3.24
CA THR A 78 -0.51 9.56 -3.66
C THR A 78 0.77 10.34 -3.35
N LEU A 79 1.56 9.85 -2.42
CA LEU A 79 2.76 10.53 -1.92
C LEU A 79 3.96 10.19 -2.80
N PRO A 80 4.69 11.19 -3.31
CA PRO A 80 5.83 10.95 -4.19
C PRO A 80 7.05 10.44 -3.45
N VAL A 81 7.99 9.84 -4.17
CA VAL A 81 9.34 9.58 -3.69
C VAL A 81 10.18 10.82 -4.01
N ASP A 82 10.17 11.78 -3.08
CA ASP A 82 10.93 13.01 -3.21
C ASP A 82 12.29 12.91 -2.50
N THR A 83 13.02 14.01 -2.41
CA THR A 83 14.35 14.05 -1.79
C THR A 83 14.29 13.63 -0.32
N ALA A 84 13.32 14.13 0.44
CA ALA A 84 13.17 13.78 1.86
C ALA A 84 12.92 12.28 2.04
N VAL A 85 12.05 11.69 1.23
CA VAL A 85 11.77 10.25 1.27
C VAL A 85 13.02 9.46 0.87
N ALA A 86 13.74 9.88 -0.16
CA ALA A 86 14.95 9.20 -0.61
C ALA A 86 16.04 9.20 0.48
N GLN A 87 16.24 10.33 1.14
CA GLN A 87 17.22 10.44 2.24
C GLN A 87 16.81 9.59 3.44
N ARG A 88 15.54 9.60 3.79
CA ARG A 88 15.03 8.77 4.89
C ARG A 88 15.16 7.28 4.58
N CYS A 89 14.87 6.90 3.34
CA CYS A 89 15.04 5.52 2.87
C CYS A 89 16.49 5.06 2.99
N ALA A 90 17.45 5.90 2.60
CA ALA A 90 18.87 5.58 2.72
C ALA A 90 19.25 5.21 4.16
N ARG A 91 18.72 5.94 5.14
CA ARG A 91 18.97 5.66 6.57
C ARG A 91 18.43 4.30 7.01
N LEU A 92 17.34 3.85 6.42
CA LEU A 92 16.75 2.54 6.75
C LEU A 92 17.62 1.37 6.28
N HIS A 93 18.51 1.59 5.31
CA HIS A 93 19.43 0.56 4.81
C HIS A 93 20.74 0.47 5.60
N VAL A 94 20.90 1.30 6.63
CA VAL A 94 22.11 1.31 7.45
C VAL A 94 21.72 0.96 8.89
N PRO A 95 22.41 0.02 9.54
CA PRO A 95 23.59 -0.73 9.06
C PRO A 95 23.28 -1.85 8.06
N ASP A 96 22.03 -2.34 8.01
CA ASP A 96 21.69 -3.51 7.20
C ASP A 96 20.73 -3.14 6.08
N LYS A 97 21.07 -3.59 4.87
CA LYS A 97 20.21 -3.40 3.69
C LYS A 97 18.88 -4.13 3.86
N ARG A 98 17.79 -3.45 3.47
CA ARG A 98 16.42 -3.98 3.50
C ARG A 98 15.87 -4.11 2.10
N ASP A 99 14.68 -4.72 1.96
CA ASP A 99 13.94 -4.66 0.70
C ASP A 99 13.69 -3.19 0.34
N GLU A 100 14.02 -2.84 -0.89
CA GLU A 100 14.03 -1.43 -1.32
C GLU A 100 12.61 -0.84 -1.41
N ARG A 101 11.64 -1.60 -1.89
CA ARG A 101 10.26 -1.12 -2.00
C ARG A 101 9.63 -0.93 -0.63
N ASP A 102 9.82 -1.88 0.27
CA ASP A 102 9.32 -1.77 1.65
C ASP A 102 9.98 -0.60 2.38
N ALA A 103 11.28 -0.41 2.18
CA ALA A 103 12.01 0.72 2.77
C ALA A 103 11.49 2.06 2.25
N LEU A 104 11.15 2.15 0.95
CA LEU A 104 10.59 3.37 0.37
C LEU A 104 9.19 3.66 0.91
N ILE A 105 8.36 2.65 1.07
CA ILE A 105 7.02 2.81 1.67
C ILE A 105 7.14 3.25 3.13
N ALA A 106 8.02 2.61 3.91
CA ALA A 106 8.26 2.98 5.30
C ALA A 106 8.80 4.41 5.41
N ALA A 107 9.77 4.78 4.56
CA ALA A 107 10.33 6.14 4.54
C ALA A 107 9.27 7.19 4.21
N THR A 108 8.38 6.90 3.28
CA THR A 108 7.26 7.78 2.94
C THR A 108 6.39 8.05 4.17
N ALA A 109 6.02 6.99 4.88
CA ALA A 109 5.21 7.10 6.09
C ALA A 109 5.95 7.91 7.18
N LEU A 110 7.23 7.62 7.41
CA LEU A 110 8.03 8.30 8.42
C LEU A 110 8.17 9.80 8.14
N VAL A 111 8.43 10.19 6.89
CA VAL A 111 8.54 11.59 6.50
C VAL A 111 7.25 12.36 6.75
N HIS A 112 6.12 11.72 6.52
CA HIS A 112 4.79 12.36 6.66
C HIS A 112 4.15 12.15 8.04
N GLY A 113 4.85 11.49 8.98
CA GLY A 113 4.31 11.22 10.32
C GLY A 113 3.11 10.28 10.32
N MET A 114 3.07 9.33 9.40
CA MET A 114 1.97 8.40 9.23
C MET A 114 2.36 6.97 9.61
N ALA A 115 1.36 6.13 9.92
CA ALA A 115 1.55 4.70 10.08
C ALA A 115 1.56 3.99 8.72
N VAL A 116 2.19 2.82 8.67
CA VAL A 116 2.04 1.88 7.54
C VAL A 116 0.94 0.90 7.89
N ILE A 117 0.00 0.74 6.98
CA ILE A 117 -1.10 -0.23 7.10
C ILE A 117 -0.71 -1.42 6.23
N THR A 118 -0.46 -2.58 6.85
CA THR A 118 0.09 -3.74 6.12
C THR A 118 -0.27 -5.04 6.81
N ARG A 119 -0.36 -6.10 6.02
CA ARG A 119 -0.41 -7.47 6.52
C ARG A 119 0.99 -7.97 6.88
N ASN A 120 2.02 -7.47 6.21
CA ASN A 120 3.40 -7.95 6.33
C ASN A 120 4.16 -7.21 7.43
N VAL A 121 3.71 -7.35 8.66
CA VAL A 121 4.26 -6.64 9.83
C VAL A 121 5.78 -6.86 9.96
N ALA A 122 6.25 -8.09 9.75
CA ALA A 122 7.66 -8.43 9.88
C ALA A 122 8.57 -7.60 8.94
N ASP A 123 8.07 -7.26 7.74
CA ASP A 123 8.86 -6.51 6.75
C ASP A 123 9.09 -5.06 7.16
N PHE A 124 8.27 -4.53 8.07
CA PHE A 124 8.35 -3.13 8.52
C PHE A 124 8.82 -2.97 9.96
N LYS A 125 8.91 -4.05 10.71
CA LYS A 125 9.14 -4.03 12.16
C LYS A 125 10.40 -3.28 12.58
N LEU A 126 11.49 -3.42 11.84
CA LEU A 126 12.77 -2.80 12.18
C LEU A 126 12.96 -1.40 11.59
N THR A 127 11.98 -0.88 10.87
CA THR A 127 12.05 0.46 10.28
C THR A 127 11.74 1.58 11.27
N GLY A 128 11.13 1.25 12.39
CA GLY A 128 10.70 2.24 13.40
C GLY A 128 9.37 2.90 13.08
N VAL A 129 8.73 2.55 11.96
CA VAL A 129 7.41 3.10 11.60
C VAL A 129 6.33 2.46 12.46
N THR A 130 5.28 3.23 12.77
CA THR A 130 4.07 2.68 13.39
C THR A 130 3.36 1.77 12.38
N ILE A 131 2.98 0.57 12.81
CA ILE A 131 2.38 -0.45 11.94
C ILE A 131 0.97 -0.78 12.44
N ILE A 132 0.02 -0.84 11.51
CA ILE A 132 -1.34 -1.29 11.76
C ILE A 132 -1.61 -2.46 10.82
N ASN A 133 -2.04 -3.60 11.37
CA ASN A 133 -2.43 -4.77 10.59
C ASN A 133 -3.94 -4.93 10.65
N PRO A 134 -4.68 -4.58 9.56
CA PRO A 134 -6.13 -4.64 9.58
C PRO A 134 -6.70 -6.07 9.50
N TRP A 135 -5.85 -7.09 9.27
CA TRP A 135 -6.27 -8.49 9.36
C TRP A 135 -6.39 -8.98 10.80
N GLU A 136 -5.78 -8.27 11.76
CA GLU A 136 -5.87 -8.63 13.17
C GLU A 136 -7.06 -7.94 13.82
N VAL A 137 -7.69 -8.65 14.78
CA VAL A 137 -8.79 -8.09 15.54
C VAL A 137 -8.27 -6.97 16.43
N MET A 138 -8.84 -5.79 16.32
CA MET A 138 -8.54 -4.66 17.21
C MET A 138 -9.24 -4.88 18.55
N GLN A 139 -8.46 -4.91 19.62
CA GLN A 139 -8.97 -5.01 21.00
C GLN A 139 -8.99 -3.64 21.65
#